data_eaaafca9160419e4528f8b7131b1dec0
#
_entry.id   eaaafca9160419e4528f8b7131b1dec0
#
_cell.length_a   1.000
_cell.length_b   1.000
_cell.length_c   1.000
_cell.angle_alpha   90.00
_cell.angle_beta   90.00
_cell.angle_gamma   90.00
#
_symmetry.space_group_name_H-M   'P 1'
#
loop_
_entity.id
_entity.type
_entity.pdbx_description
1 polymer ?
#
loop_
_entity_poly.entity_id
_entity_poly.type
_entity_poly.pdbx_seq_one_letter_code
_entity_poly.pdbx_strand_id
1 'polypeptide(L)'
;STLSSSSAASDVYKRQGVFSGSYAINPFTGEAVPVWISDYVLAGYGTGAIMAVPAHDSRDYAFAKHFNLPIVPLVEGCDVSEESFDAKEGIVCNSPRKDVTPYCDLSLNGLTIKEAIAATKEYVKTHNLGRVKVNYRLRDAIFSRQRYWGEPFPVYYKNGMPYMIDSSKLPLELPEVAKFLPTETAEPPLAVSYTHLRAH
;
A
#
# COMPACT_ATOMS: atom_id res chain seq x y z
N SER A 1 9.54 4.86 -31.19
CA SER A 1 9.30 4.83 -29.75
C SER A 1 8.50 3.58 -29.42
N THR A 2 9.18 2.56 -28.95
CA THR A 2 8.59 1.32 -28.48
C THR A 2 8.07 1.56 -27.07
N LEU A 3 6.77 1.76 -26.91
CA LEU A 3 6.09 1.65 -25.62
C LEU A 3 6.27 0.21 -25.12
N SER A 4 6.85 0.05 -23.95
CA SER A 4 7.16 -1.25 -23.40
C SER A 4 5.86 -2.04 -23.19
N SER A 5 5.83 -3.27 -23.67
CA SER A 5 4.71 -4.21 -23.54
C SER A 5 4.29 -4.50 -22.09
N SER A 6 5.10 -4.09 -21.12
CA SER A 6 4.81 -4.23 -19.68
C SER A 6 3.75 -3.25 -19.16
N SER A 7 3.61 -2.05 -19.76
CA SER A 7 2.60 -1.08 -19.29
C SER A 7 1.19 -1.47 -19.73
N ALA A 8 1.04 -1.94 -20.98
CA ALA A 8 -0.24 -2.38 -21.52
C ALA A 8 -0.80 -3.64 -20.80
N ALA A 9 0.06 -4.60 -20.48
CA ALA A 9 -0.32 -5.77 -19.69
C ALA A 9 -0.74 -5.39 -18.27
N SER A 10 -0.02 -4.47 -17.61
CA SER A 10 -0.37 -3.94 -16.29
C SER A 10 -1.74 -3.24 -16.28
N ASP A 11 -2.09 -2.53 -17.36
CA ASP A 11 -3.37 -1.82 -17.46
C ASP A 11 -4.55 -2.76 -17.74
N VAL A 12 -4.33 -3.90 -18.39
CA VAL A 12 -5.36 -4.93 -18.59
C VAL A 12 -5.72 -5.59 -17.25
N TYR A 13 -4.74 -5.93 -16.43
CA TYR A 13 -4.99 -6.53 -15.10
C TYR A 13 -5.74 -5.59 -14.14
N LYS A 14 -5.53 -4.30 -14.23
CA LYS A 14 -6.22 -3.29 -13.39
C LYS A 14 -7.72 -3.15 -13.67
N ARG A 15 -8.23 -3.76 -14.75
CA ARG A 15 -9.63 -3.69 -15.17
C ARG A 15 -10.38 -5.00 -14.97
N GLN A 16 -9.78 -6.00 -14.34
CA GLN A 16 -10.45 -7.27 -14.07
C GLN A 16 -11.17 -7.20 -12.73
N GLY A 17 -12.43 -7.60 -12.73
CA GLY A 17 -13.24 -7.66 -11.54
C GLY A 17 -14.55 -8.38 -11.78
N VAL A 18 -15.10 -8.95 -10.70
CA VAL A 18 -16.37 -9.64 -10.70
C VAL A 18 -17.24 -9.06 -9.58
N PHE A 19 -18.48 -8.70 -9.91
CA PHE A 19 -19.44 -8.31 -8.90
C PHE A 19 -19.80 -9.51 -8.03
N SER A 20 -19.67 -9.36 -6.72
CA SER A 20 -19.93 -10.46 -5.76
C SER A 20 -21.42 -10.78 -5.57
N GLY A 21 -22.33 -9.95 -6.08
CA GLY A 21 -23.77 -10.01 -5.79
C GLY A 21 -24.16 -9.40 -4.45
N SER A 22 -23.20 -8.90 -3.66
CA SER A 22 -23.43 -8.33 -2.33
C SER A 22 -23.19 -6.84 -2.30
N TYR A 23 -23.79 -6.18 -1.31
CA TYR A 23 -23.63 -4.77 -1.03
C TYR A 23 -23.17 -4.56 0.42
N ALA A 24 -22.38 -3.53 0.64
CA ALA A 24 -22.03 -3.04 1.97
C ALA A 24 -22.72 -1.69 2.21
N ILE A 25 -23.10 -1.42 3.46
CA ILE A 25 -23.68 -0.12 3.81
C ILE A 25 -22.56 0.84 4.18
N ASN A 26 -22.49 1.96 3.48
CA ASN A 26 -21.57 3.03 3.81
C ASN A 26 -21.98 3.66 5.15
N PRO A 27 -21.15 3.61 6.20
CA PRO A 27 -21.53 4.09 7.53
C PRO A 27 -21.72 5.62 7.62
N PHE A 28 -21.28 6.36 6.61
CA PHE A 28 -21.39 7.83 6.59
C PHE A 28 -22.56 8.33 5.76
N THR A 29 -22.98 7.57 4.73
CA THR A 29 -24.07 7.96 3.84
C THR A 29 -25.33 7.10 3.98
N GLY A 30 -25.22 5.91 4.60
CA GLY A 30 -26.30 4.92 4.65
C GLY A 30 -26.57 4.24 3.31
N GLU A 31 -25.86 4.60 2.25
CA GLU A 31 -26.05 4.04 0.91
C GLU A 31 -25.45 2.64 0.80
N ALA A 32 -26.13 1.79 0.03
CA ALA A 32 -25.60 0.49 -0.33
C ALA A 32 -24.58 0.63 -1.45
N VAL A 33 -23.32 0.25 -1.17
CA VAL A 33 -22.22 0.26 -2.15
C VAL A 33 -21.94 -1.17 -2.61
N PRO A 34 -21.76 -1.42 -3.93
CA PRO A 34 -21.54 -2.76 -4.45
C PRO A 34 -20.16 -3.30 -4.05
N VAL A 35 -20.11 -4.57 -3.68
CA VAL A 35 -18.86 -5.27 -3.36
C VAL A 35 -18.36 -6.03 -4.58
N TRP A 36 -17.15 -5.70 -5.00
CA TRP A 36 -16.48 -6.30 -6.15
C TRP A 36 -15.23 -7.08 -5.71
N ILE A 37 -14.91 -8.12 -6.43
CA ILE A 37 -13.66 -8.88 -6.28
C ILE A 37 -12.76 -8.48 -7.44
N SER A 38 -11.53 -8.05 -7.15
CA SER A 38 -10.60 -7.59 -8.18
C SER A 38 -9.15 -7.88 -7.81
N ASP A 39 -8.34 -8.20 -8.82
CA ASP A 39 -6.95 -8.60 -8.66
C ASP A 39 -6.02 -7.45 -8.21
N TYR A 40 -6.43 -6.18 -8.47
CA TYR A 40 -5.60 -5.05 -8.05
C TYR A 40 -5.69 -4.75 -6.53
N VAL A 41 -6.65 -5.36 -5.83
CA VAL A 41 -6.81 -5.24 -4.39
C VAL A 41 -5.95 -6.30 -3.70
N LEU A 42 -4.88 -5.85 -3.04
CA LEU A 42 -3.94 -6.76 -2.38
C LEU A 42 -4.54 -7.34 -1.10
N ALA A 43 -4.62 -8.66 -1.00
CA ALA A 43 -5.13 -9.38 0.18
C ALA A 43 -4.33 -9.08 1.47
N GLY A 44 -3.04 -8.74 1.34
CA GLY A 44 -2.17 -8.35 2.47
C GLY A 44 -2.29 -6.90 2.90
N TYR A 45 -3.12 -6.08 2.23
CA TYR A 45 -3.32 -4.68 2.60
C TYR A 45 -4.52 -4.53 3.53
N GLY A 46 -4.26 -4.17 4.79
CA GLY A 46 -5.30 -4.04 5.80
C GLY A 46 -6.01 -5.36 6.10
N THR A 47 -7.29 -5.45 5.80
CA THR A 47 -8.14 -6.64 5.93
C THR A 47 -8.29 -7.41 4.61
N GLY A 48 -7.66 -6.94 3.53
CA GLY A 48 -7.89 -7.41 2.17
C GLY A 48 -9.13 -6.80 1.50
N ALA A 49 -9.86 -5.94 2.20
CA ALA A 49 -10.96 -5.16 1.66
C ALA A 49 -10.64 -3.68 1.71
N ILE A 50 -10.94 -2.94 0.65
CA ILE A 50 -10.78 -1.50 0.54
C ILE A 50 -12.11 -0.84 0.21
N MET A 51 -12.30 0.40 0.65
CA MET A 51 -13.31 1.29 0.10
C MET A 51 -12.66 2.07 -1.04
N ALA A 52 -13.14 1.86 -2.27
CA ALA A 52 -12.62 2.54 -3.44
C ALA A 52 -13.01 4.03 -3.45
N VAL A 53 -12.13 4.88 -3.97
CA VAL A 53 -12.35 6.32 -4.14
C VAL A 53 -12.08 6.73 -5.58
N PRO A 54 -12.94 6.41 -6.53
CA PRO A 54 -12.71 6.58 -7.96
C PRO A 54 -12.34 7.99 -8.39
N ALA A 55 -12.88 9.01 -7.73
CA ALA A 55 -12.58 10.39 -8.07
C ALA A 55 -11.12 10.80 -7.75
N HIS A 56 -10.44 10.11 -6.84
CA HIS A 56 -9.15 10.53 -6.27
C HIS A 56 -8.08 9.42 -6.20
N ASP A 57 -8.29 8.32 -6.92
CA ASP A 57 -7.28 7.27 -7.16
C ASP A 57 -7.40 6.77 -8.60
N SER A 58 -6.33 6.84 -9.35
CA SER A 58 -6.31 6.52 -10.79
C SER A 58 -6.66 5.05 -11.09
N ARG A 59 -6.35 4.12 -10.18
CA ARG A 59 -6.68 2.70 -10.35
C ARG A 59 -8.17 2.47 -10.13
N ASP A 60 -8.71 3.05 -9.05
CA ASP A 60 -10.14 3.00 -8.74
C ASP A 60 -10.96 3.69 -9.83
N TYR A 61 -10.44 4.81 -10.39
CA TYR A 61 -11.06 5.52 -11.51
C TYR A 61 -11.16 4.64 -12.75
N ALA A 62 -10.06 4.01 -13.15
CA ALA A 62 -10.03 3.13 -14.31
C ALA A 62 -10.99 1.94 -14.16
N PHE A 63 -11.10 1.38 -12.96
CA PHE A 63 -12.04 0.33 -12.61
C PHE A 63 -13.50 0.82 -12.70
N ALA A 64 -13.80 1.96 -12.07
CA ALA A 64 -15.13 2.54 -12.08
C ALA A 64 -15.64 2.90 -13.50
N LYS A 65 -14.75 3.47 -14.34
CA LYS A 65 -15.06 3.74 -15.75
C LYS A 65 -15.35 2.46 -16.52
N HIS A 66 -14.55 1.40 -16.31
CA HIS A 66 -14.72 0.13 -17.02
C HIS A 66 -16.04 -0.55 -16.68
N PHE A 67 -16.47 -0.50 -15.41
CA PHE A 67 -17.70 -1.14 -14.95
C PHE A 67 -18.88 -0.19 -14.82
N ASN A 68 -18.80 1.03 -15.35
CA ASN A 68 -19.84 2.05 -15.30
C ASN A 68 -20.34 2.36 -13.88
N LEU A 69 -19.42 2.40 -12.91
CA LEU A 69 -19.72 2.74 -11.53
C LEU A 69 -19.73 4.27 -11.32
N PRO A 70 -20.53 4.78 -10.37
CA PRO A 70 -20.56 6.20 -10.07
C PRO A 70 -19.22 6.75 -9.61
N ILE A 71 -18.84 7.93 -10.12
CA ILE A 71 -17.65 8.67 -9.71
C ILE A 71 -18.10 10.01 -9.14
N VAL A 72 -17.89 10.21 -7.84
CA VAL A 72 -18.33 11.41 -7.12
C VAL A 72 -17.10 12.22 -6.70
N PRO A 73 -16.90 13.43 -7.21
CA PRO A 73 -15.79 14.28 -6.80
C PRO A 73 -15.98 14.75 -5.34
N LEU A 74 -14.91 14.68 -4.55
CA LEU A 74 -14.87 15.06 -3.14
C LEU A 74 -14.02 16.29 -2.87
N VAL A 75 -13.39 16.88 -3.89
CA VAL A 75 -12.57 18.09 -3.79
C VAL A 75 -13.17 19.17 -4.66
N GLU A 76 -13.24 20.40 -4.14
CA GLU A 76 -13.81 21.53 -4.87
C GLU A 76 -13.00 21.87 -6.13
N GLY A 77 -13.70 22.18 -7.21
CA GLY A 77 -13.10 22.61 -8.47
C GLY A 77 -12.35 21.54 -9.25
N CYS A 78 -12.40 20.27 -8.84
CA CYS A 78 -11.81 19.20 -9.63
C CYS A 78 -12.77 18.73 -10.74
N ASP A 79 -12.20 18.51 -11.94
CA ASP A 79 -12.89 17.85 -13.05
C ASP A 79 -12.43 16.39 -13.10
N VAL A 80 -13.36 15.46 -12.95
CA VAL A 80 -13.15 14.02 -12.98
C VAL A 80 -13.79 13.35 -14.17
N SER A 81 -14.10 14.10 -15.22
CA SER A 81 -14.76 13.59 -16.43
C SER A 81 -13.85 12.68 -17.26
N GLU A 82 -12.57 13.04 -17.37
CA GLU A 82 -11.58 12.35 -18.20
C GLU A 82 -10.58 11.54 -17.38
N GLU A 83 -10.18 12.03 -16.20
CA GLU A 83 -9.18 11.40 -15.33
C GLU A 83 -9.50 11.62 -13.85
N SER A 84 -8.84 10.86 -12.97
CA SER A 84 -8.93 11.06 -11.53
C SER A 84 -8.15 12.30 -11.08
N PHE A 85 -8.60 12.92 -10.01
CA PHE A 85 -7.90 14.04 -9.37
C PHE A 85 -7.12 13.53 -8.14
N ASP A 86 -5.87 13.12 -8.36
CA ASP A 86 -5.05 12.45 -7.34
C ASP A 86 -4.29 13.43 -6.41
N ALA A 87 -4.60 14.74 -6.46
CA ALA A 87 -3.97 15.71 -5.59
C ALA A 87 -4.30 15.47 -4.12
N LYS A 88 -3.29 15.67 -3.26
CA LYS A 88 -3.41 15.46 -1.81
C LYS A 88 -3.80 16.73 -1.04
N GLU A 89 -4.00 17.83 -1.74
CA GLU A 89 -4.38 19.13 -1.19
C GLU A 89 -5.67 19.61 -1.87
N GLY A 90 -6.52 20.30 -1.11
CA GLY A 90 -7.78 20.83 -1.57
C GLY A 90 -8.81 20.94 -0.46
N ILE A 91 -9.94 21.52 -0.80
CA ILE A 91 -11.09 21.67 0.10
C ILE A 91 -12.11 20.58 -0.21
N VAL A 92 -12.58 19.90 0.81
CA VAL A 92 -13.55 18.80 0.68
C VAL A 92 -14.94 19.34 0.38
N CYS A 93 -15.62 18.71 -0.56
CA CYS A 93 -17.00 18.95 -0.91
C CYS A 93 -17.79 17.62 -1.00
N ASN A 94 -19.09 17.68 -1.17
CA ASN A 94 -19.97 16.52 -1.32
C ASN A 94 -19.86 15.49 -0.17
N SER A 95 -19.51 15.93 1.03
CA SER A 95 -19.40 15.08 2.22
C SER A 95 -20.00 15.74 3.47
N PRO A 96 -21.36 15.73 3.63
CA PRO A 96 -22.38 15.09 2.77
C PRO A 96 -22.67 15.86 1.48
N ARG A 97 -23.30 15.20 0.50
CA ARG A 97 -23.84 15.85 -0.70
C ARG A 97 -24.96 16.82 -0.33
N LYS A 98 -25.05 17.94 -1.04
CA LYS A 98 -26.02 19.00 -0.75
C LYS A 98 -27.48 18.61 -1.05
N ASP A 99 -27.66 17.66 -1.94
CA ASP A 99 -28.96 17.18 -2.44
C ASP A 99 -29.54 16.00 -1.64
N VAL A 100 -28.84 15.54 -0.62
CA VAL A 100 -29.23 14.38 0.18
C VAL A 100 -29.28 14.76 1.67
N THR A 101 -30.31 14.26 2.36
CA THR A 101 -30.37 14.40 3.83
C THR A 101 -29.18 13.68 4.47
N PRO A 102 -28.41 14.34 5.33
CA PRO A 102 -27.27 13.69 5.98
C PRO A 102 -27.72 12.46 6.78
N TYR A 103 -27.04 11.34 6.58
CA TYR A 103 -27.28 10.09 7.30
C TYR A 103 -26.67 10.12 8.71
N CYS A 104 -25.56 10.85 8.85
CA CYS A 104 -24.85 11.02 10.12
C CYS A 104 -24.56 12.51 10.36
N ASP A 105 -24.13 12.84 11.55
CA ASP A 105 -23.79 14.21 11.98
C ASP A 105 -22.37 14.66 11.55
N LEU A 106 -21.62 13.80 10.87
CA LEU A 106 -20.31 14.15 10.33
C LEU A 106 -20.46 14.99 9.06
N SER A 107 -19.90 16.21 9.08
CA SER A 107 -19.76 17.06 7.90
C SER A 107 -18.31 17.39 7.65
N LEU A 108 -17.82 17.09 6.45
CA LEU A 108 -16.43 17.34 6.03
C LEU A 108 -16.35 18.49 5.02
N ASN A 109 -17.47 19.02 4.57
CA ASN A 109 -17.53 20.12 3.59
C ASN A 109 -16.82 21.37 4.12
N GLY A 110 -15.96 21.96 3.29
CA GLY A 110 -15.20 23.16 3.63
C GLY A 110 -13.92 22.90 4.43
N LEU A 111 -13.66 21.66 4.85
CA LEU A 111 -12.41 21.29 5.49
C LEU A 111 -11.30 21.03 4.45
N THR A 112 -10.07 21.24 4.82
CA THR A 112 -8.94 20.71 4.04
C THR A 112 -8.91 19.19 4.12
N ILE A 113 -8.34 18.52 3.13
CA ILE A 113 -8.22 17.05 3.11
C ILE A 113 -7.59 16.52 4.41
N LYS A 114 -6.57 17.21 4.93
CA LYS A 114 -5.90 16.83 6.17
C LYS A 114 -6.81 16.90 7.39
N GLU A 115 -7.59 17.97 7.51
CA GLU A 115 -8.57 18.14 8.59
C GLU A 115 -9.72 17.13 8.47
N ALA A 116 -10.20 16.89 7.25
CA ALA A 116 -11.25 15.90 6.99
C ALA A 116 -10.81 14.48 7.38
N ILE A 117 -9.55 14.10 7.09
CA ILE A 117 -8.99 12.80 7.53
C ILE A 117 -8.94 12.72 9.06
N ALA A 118 -8.53 13.80 9.75
CA ALA A 118 -8.48 13.84 11.20
C ALA A 118 -9.89 13.72 11.82
N ALA A 119 -10.84 14.48 11.31
CA ALA A 119 -12.24 14.46 11.76
C ALA A 119 -12.88 13.08 11.56
N THR A 120 -12.65 12.45 10.39
CA THR A 120 -13.17 11.10 10.11
C THR A 120 -12.58 10.05 11.04
N LYS A 121 -11.28 10.11 11.32
CA LYS A 121 -10.63 9.19 12.27
C LYS A 121 -11.19 9.31 13.68
N GLU A 122 -11.45 10.53 14.12
CA GLU A 122 -12.04 10.78 15.44
C GLU A 122 -13.49 10.32 15.49
N TYR A 123 -14.26 10.58 14.43
CA TYR A 123 -15.64 10.12 14.31
C TYR A 123 -15.75 8.59 14.39
N VAL A 124 -14.89 7.88 13.64
CA VAL A 124 -14.85 6.40 13.64
C VAL A 124 -14.57 5.83 15.03
N LYS A 125 -13.69 6.49 15.81
CA LYS A 125 -13.39 6.07 17.17
C LYS A 125 -14.54 6.33 18.13
N THR A 126 -15.07 7.54 18.12
CA THR A 126 -16.12 7.98 19.08
C THR A 126 -17.44 7.24 18.88
N HIS A 127 -17.77 6.90 17.63
CA HIS A 127 -18.99 6.15 17.28
C HIS A 127 -18.78 4.63 17.20
N ASN A 128 -17.59 4.16 17.56
CA ASN A 128 -17.26 2.74 17.57
C ASN A 128 -17.51 2.02 16.23
N LEU A 129 -17.36 2.74 15.11
CA LEU A 129 -17.56 2.22 13.74
C LEU A 129 -16.37 1.38 13.25
N GLY A 130 -15.25 1.47 13.95
CA GLY A 130 -14.03 0.76 13.58
C GLY A 130 -12.83 1.17 14.43
N ARG A 131 -11.64 0.84 13.95
CA ARG A 131 -10.39 1.18 14.63
C ARG A 131 -9.40 1.86 13.70
N VAL A 132 -8.72 2.88 14.16
CA VAL A 132 -7.60 3.50 13.46
C VAL A 132 -6.35 2.65 13.70
N LYS A 133 -5.76 2.12 12.62
CA LYS A 133 -4.54 1.32 12.66
C LYS A 133 -3.44 2.03 11.88
N VAL A 134 -2.25 2.11 12.45
CA VAL A 134 -1.05 2.59 11.77
C VAL A 134 -0.34 1.38 11.18
N ASN A 135 -0.21 1.34 9.85
CA ASN A 135 0.57 0.32 9.16
C ASN A 135 1.92 0.91 8.76
N TYR A 136 2.98 0.27 9.24
CA TYR A 136 4.34 0.65 8.86
C TYR A 136 4.77 -0.14 7.63
N ARG A 137 5.24 0.57 6.62
CA ARG A 137 5.84 -0.05 5.43
C ARG A 137 7.36 0.09 5.53
N LEU A 138 8.01 -0.99 5.87
CA LEU A 138 9.46 -1.07 5.85
C LEU A 138 9.94 -1.50 4.45
N ARG A 139 11.11 -1.03 4.07
CA ARG A 139 11.78 -1.50 2.86
C ARG A 139 12.62 -2.71 3.22
N ASP A 140 12.24 -3.88 2.73
CA ASP A 140 12.94 -5.15 2.98
C ASP A 140 14.42 -5.10 2.55
N ALA A 141 14.74 -4.28 1.55
CA ALA A 141 16.11 -4.10 1.07
C ALA A 141 17.12 -3.63 2.12
N ILE A 142 16.67 -3.05 3.25
CA ILE A 142 17.58 -2.61 4.32
C ILE A 142 18.08 -3.80 5.13
N PHE A 143 17.23 -4.78 5.40
CA PHE A 143 17.60 -5.99 6.13
C PHE A 143 18.41 -6.98 5.30
N SER A 144 18.14 -7.07 4.01
CA SER A 144 18.85 -7.99 3.10
C SER A 144 20.21 -7.47 2.64
N ARG A 145 20.49 -6.17 2.78
CA ARG A 145 21.79 -5.59 2.47
C ARG A 145 22.74 -5.78 3.64
N GLN A 146 23.46 -6.87 3.63
CA GLN A 146 24.58 -7.08 4.52
C GLN A 146 25.72 -6.13 4.12
N ARG A 147 25.90 -5.13 4.94
CA ARG A 147 27.12 -4.29 4.94
C ARG A 147 27.94 -4.64 6.18
N TYR A 148 29.10 -4.01 6.35
CA TYR A 148 29.88 -4.20 7.56
C TYR A 148 29.07 -3.95 8.85
N TRP A 149 28.14 -2.99 8.80
CA TRP A 149 27.16 -2.75 9.85
C TRP A 149 25.81 -3.32 9.38
N GLY A 150 25.32 -4.30 10.07
CA GLY A 150 24.03 -4.91 9.78
C GLY A 150 23.68 -5.96 10.81
N GLU A 151 22.42 -6.37 10.82
CA GLU A 151 21.94 -7.48 11.63
C GLU A 151 21.87 -8.71 10.72
N PRO A 152 22.89 -9.60 10.74
CA PRO A 152 22.88 -10.80 9.93
C PRO A 152 21.81 -11.76 10.44
N PHE A 153 20.98 -12.28 9.54
CA PHE A 153 20.08 -13.37 9.88
C PHE A 153 20.88 -14.64 10.16
N PRO A 154 20.64 -15.32 11.29
CA PRO A 154 21.37 -16.53 11.65
C PRO A 154 20.86 -17.74 10.84
N VAL A 155 20.92 -17.63 9.52
CA VAL A 155 20.42 -18.63 8.57
C VAL A 155 21.51 -18.93 7.53
N TYR A 156 21.70 -20.20 7.24
CA TYR A 156 22.50 -20.64 6.11
C TYR A 156 21.69 -21.53 5.17
N TYR A 157 22.09 -21.61 3.92
CA TYR A 157 21.44 -22.43 2.91
C TYR A 157 22.27 -23.69 2.60
N LYS A 158 21.61 -24.85 2.60
CA LYS A 158 22.20 -26.10 2.16
C LYS A 158 21.27 -26.75 1.14
N ASN A 159 21.78 -27.01 -0.06
CA ASN A 159 20.98 -27.52 -1.18
C ASN A 159 19.70 -26.69 -1.47
N GLY A 160 19.81 -25.37 -1.39
CA GLY A 160 18.68 -24.45 -1.60
C GLY A 160 17.67 -24.35 -0.45
N MET A 161 17.84 -25.11 0.63
CA MET A 161 16.98 -25.07 1.81
C MET A 161 17.60 -24.21 2.92
N PRO A 162 16.83 -23.34 3.58
CA PRO A 162 17.31 -22.54 4.69
C PRO A 162 17.37 -23.38 5.99
N TYR A 163 18.44 -23.17 6.75
CA TYR A 163 18.66 -23.77 8.08
C TYR A 163 19.08 -22.68 9.06
N MET A 164 18.58 -22.78 10.28
CA MET A 164 19.03 -21.91 11.37
C MET A 164 20.44 -22.31 11.81
N ILE A 165 21.27 -21.31 12.12
CA ILE A 165 22.56 -21.51 12.79
C ILE A 165 22.27 -21.93 14.24
N ASP A 166 23.05 -22.88 14.76
CA ASP A 166 22.94 -23.35 16.13
C ASP A 166 23.07 -22.17 17.12
N SER A 167 22.17 -22.12 18.11
CA SER A 167 22.13 -21.04 19.10
C SER A 167 23.43 -20.89 19.90
N SER A 168 24.21 -21.97 20.03
CA SER A 168 25.53 -21.95 20.69
C SER A 168 26.60 -21.16 19.92
N LYS A 169 26.35 -20.86 18.63
CA LYS A 169 27.23 -20.07 17.75
C LYS A 169 26.78 -18.62 17.61
N LEU A 170 25.82 -18.20 18.41
CA LEU A 170 25.35 -16.81 18.47
C LEU A 170 25.96 -16.10 19.69
N PRO A 171 26.21 -14.77 19.59
CA PRO A 171 25.98 -13.89 18.46
C PRO A 171 26.93 -14.14 17.28
N LEU A 172 26.46 -13.87 16.06
CA LEU A 172 27.32 -13.87 14.86
C LEU A 172 28.21 -12.64 14.92
N GLU A 173 29.46 -12.88 15.26
CA GLU A 173 30.48 -11.83 15.29
C GLU A 173 30.96 -11.52 13.87
N LEU A 174 31.14 -10.25 13.58
CA LEU A 174 31.69 -9.80 12.30
C LEU A 174 33.21 -10.10 12.27
N PRO A 175 33.75 -10.52 11.10
CA PRO A 175 35.17 -10.76 10.99
C PRO A 175 35.98 -9.48 11.11
N GLU A 176 37.16 -9.58 11.67
CA GLU A 176 38.11 -8.51 11.60
C GLU A 176 38.60 -8.33 10.16
N VAL A 177 38.43 -7.14 9.61
CA VAL A 177 38.87 -6.75 8.26
C VAL A 177 39.86 -5.60 8.37
N ALA A 178 40.97 -5.73 7.68
CA ALA A 178 42.03 -4.72 7.69
C ALA A 178 41.63 -3.40 7.00
N LYS A 179 40.64 -3.45 6.05
CA LYS A 179 40.18 -2.30 5.29
C LYS A 179 38.70 -2.45 4.92
N PHE A 180 37.94 -1.37 5.06
CA PHE A 180 36.52 -1.27 4.68
C PHE A 180 36.31 -0.56 3.33
N LEU A 181 37.12 -0.91 2.34
CA LEU A 181 37.06 -0.33 1.01
C LEU A 181 36.29 -1.27 0.06
N PRO A 182 35.59 -0.72 -0.95
CA PRO A 182 35.03 -1.54 -2.02
C PRO A 182 36.15 -2.36 -2.69
N THR A 183 35.84 -3.61 -3.03
CA THR A 183 36.75 -4.43 -3.81
C THR A 183 36.76 -3.95 -5.26
N GLU A 184 37.85 -4.20 -6.00
CA GLU A 184 37.98 -3.85 -7.42
C GLU A 184 36.91 -4.55 -8.28
N THR A 185 36.40 -5.69 -7.83
CA THR A 185 35.33 -6.48 -8.49
C THR A 185 33.92 -6.09 -8.06
N ALA A 186 33.73 -5.03 -7.27
CA ALA A 186 32.47 -4.61 -6.67
C ALA A 186 31.81 -5.68 -5.77
N GLU A 187 32.52 -6.72 -5.38
CA GLU A 187 32.04 -7.66 -4.37
C GLU A 187 32.07 -7.04 -2.97
N PRO A 188 31.17 -7.46 -2.05
CA PRO A 188 31.19 -6.98 -0.69
C PRO A 188 32.54 -7.30 -0.01
N PRO A 189 33.16 -6.40 0.76
CA PRO A 189 34.44 -6.61 1.42
C PRO A 189 34.48 -7.87 2.29
N LEU A 190 33.35 -8.27 2.86
CA LEU A 190 33.19 -9.48 3.66
C LEU A 190 33.10 -10.77 2.85
N ALA A 191 32.73 -10.70 1.57
CA ALA A 191 32.62 -11.90 0.72
C ALA A 191 33.99 -12.55 0.48
N VAL A 192 35.06 -11.76 0.48
CA VAL A 192 36.43 -12.23 0.29
C VAL A 192 36.97 -12.89 1.57
N SER A 193 36.57 -12.41 2.75
CA SER A 193 37.02 -12.93 4.05
C SER A 193 36.27 -14.17 4.52
N TYR A 194 35.09 -14.45 3.94
CA TYR A 194 34.17 -15.52 4.35
C TYR A 194 33.86 -16.53 3.25
N THR A 195 34.86 -16.89 2.46
CA THR A 195 34.71 -17.95 1.43
C THR A 195 34.28 -19.30 2.02
N HIS A 196 34.52 -19.54 3.29
CA HIS A 196 34.12 -20.79 3.98
C HIS A 196 32.74 -20.71 4.68
N LEU A 197 32.11 -19.53 4.77
CA LEU A 197 30.72 -19.39 5.23
C LEU A 197 29.70 -19.39 4.08
N ARG A 198 30.13 -19.29 2.83
CA ARG A 198 29.32 -19.72 1.69
C ARG A 198 29.27 -21.25 1.72
N ALA A 199 28.35 -21.80 2.53
CA ALA A 199 27.98 -23.20 2.36
C ALA A 199 27.39 -23.32 0.95
N HIS A 200 28.08 -24.11 0.13
CA HIS A 200 27.73 -24.46 -1.24
C HIS A 200 26.31 -25.04 -1.37
#